data_8eefabdccb7b76333eacab69fd5c727f
#
_entry.id   8eefabdccb7b76333eacab69fd5c727f
#
_cell.length_a   1.000
_cell.length_b   1.000
_cell.length_c   1.000
_cell.angle_alpha   90.00
_cell.angle_beta   90.00
_cell.angle_gamma   90.00
#
_symmetry.space_group_name_H-M   'P 1'
#
loop_
_entity.id
_entity.type
_entity.pdbx_description
1 polymer ?
#
loop_
_entity_poly.entity_id
_entity_poly.type
_entity_poly.pdbx_seq_one_letter_code
_entity_poly.pdbx_strand_id
1 'polypeptide(L)'
;NVLYEGGVCDRNIFINGVTPAQQVEALVPYAMKNSGKKVYILAADYNYGQITARWIQKFVAENGGEVVGTDFFPLDVSDFGSTIAKVQTAAPDLVIAPLVGGAHLSFFRQWAAAGMKDKIALASTTLGVGNEHKVLTPEEGNGIMCAYNYSQELGTAENAAFMAKWAGMSIGHG
;
A
#
# COMPACT_ATOMS: atom_id res chain seq x y z
N ASN A 1 0.22 2.59 14.21
CA ASN A 1 -0.61 2.48 15.40
C ASN A 1 -0.19 3.50 16.45
N VAL A 2 -1.14 4.31 16.94
CA VAL A 2 -0.89 5.45 17.85
C VAL A 2 -0.25 5.00 19.17
N LEU A 3 -0.60 3.82 19.66
CA LEU A 3 -0.17 3.34 20.97
C LEU A 3 1.34 3.11 21.06
N TYR A 4 1.96 2.51 20.07
CA TYR A 4 3.39 2.18 20.15
C TYR A 4 4.27 3.03 19.23
N GLU A 5 3.78 3.52 18.10
CA GLU A 5 4.51 4.52 17.31
C GLU A 5 4.44 5.92 17.96
N GLY A 6 3.49 6.15 18.82
CA GLY A 6 3.40 7.34 19.67
C GLY A 6 4.28 7.30 20.94
N GLY A 7 5.09 6.25 21.11
CA GLY A 7 6.02 6.12 22.24
C GLY A 7 5.39 5.62 23.54
N VAL A 8 4.14 5.15 23.52
CA VAL A 8 3.52 4.51 24.68
C VAL A 8 4.10 3.10 24.83
N CYS A 9 4.85 2.88 25.89
CA CYS A 9 5.40 1.57 26.23
C CYS A 9 4.58 0.97 27.38
N ASP A 10 3.86 -0.11 27.13
CA ASP A 10 3.09 -0.84 28.13
C ASP A 10 3.39 -2.33 28.00
N ARG A 11 3.83 -2.97 29.09
CA ARG A 11 4.19 -4.40 29.11
C ARG A 11 3.02 -5.36 28.87
N ASN A 12 1.79 -4.87 28.89
CA ASN A 12 0.60 -5.66 28.65
C ASN A 12 0.07 -5.52 27.20
N ILE A 13 0.73 -4.69 26.37
CA ILE A 13 0.37 -4.51 24.97
C ILE A 13 1.33 -5.30 24.09
N PHE A 14 0.78 -6.28 23.37
CA PHE A 14 1.50 -7.13 22.43
C PHE A 14 1.04 -6.83 21.01
N ILE A 15 1.95 -6.40 20.14
CA ILE A 15 1.68 -6.09 18.75
C ILE A 15 2.27 -7.21 17.89
N ASN A 16 1.41 -7.98 17.22
CA ASN A 16 1.85 -9.06 16.32
C ASN A 16 1.61 -8.73 14.83
N GLY A 17 1.10 -7.55 14.52
CA GLY A 17 0.94 -7.06 13.16
C GLY A 17 2.11 -6.19 12.69
N VAL A 18 2.21 -6.02 11.37
CA VAL A 18 3.21 -5.13 10.76
C VAL A 18 2.90 -3.67 11.12
N THR A 19 3.93 -2.92 11.49
CA THR A 19 3.80 -1.47 11.66
C THR A 19 3.87 -0.74 10.31
N PRO A 20 3.31 0.45 10.18
CA PRO A 20 3.48 1.28 8.98
C PRO A 20 4.95 1.49 8.61
N ALA A 21 5.82 1.75 9.61
CA ALA A 21 7.25 1.91 9.39
C ALA A 21 7.88 0.67 8.72
N GLN A 22 7.67 -0.52 9.29
CA GLN A 22 8.20 -1.78 8.78
C GLN A 22 7.72 -2.08 7.35
N GLN A 23 6.47 -1.74 7.04
CA GLN A 23 5.91 -1.98 5.72
C GLN A 23 6.54 -1.09 4.65
N VAL A 24 6.72 0.21 4.93
CA VAL A 24 7.23 1.16 3.94
C VAL A 24 8.74 1.24 3.89
N GLU A 25 9.46 0.78 4.93
CA GLU A 25 10.92 0.72 4.98
C GLU A 25 11.52 -0.09 3.82
N ALA A 26 10.87 -1.20 3.45
CA ALA A 26 11.28 -2.01 2.30
C ALA A 26 10.67 -1.49 0.99
N LEU A 27 9.40 -1.07 1.01
CA LEU A 27 8.65 -0.68 -0.18
C LEU A 27 9.21 0.57 -0.83
N VAL A 28 9.48 1.62 -0.06
CA VAL A 28 9.87 2.93 -0.59
C VAL A 28 11.21 2.87 -1.34
N PRO A 29 12.30 2.35 -0.76
CA PRO A 29 13.57 2.26 -1.49
C PRO A 29 13.48 1.38 -2.74
N TYR A 30 12.77 0.27 -2.66
CA TYR A 30 12.57 -0.63 -3.79
C TYR A 30 11.81 0.05 -4.93
N ALA A 31 10.66 0.67 -4.62
CA ALA A 31 9.85 1.35 -5.61
C ALA A 31 10.60 2.54 -6.25
N MET A 32 11.28 3.35 -5.46
CA MET A 32 12.08 4.46 -5.97
C MET A 32 13.24 4.01 -6.86
N LYS A 33 13.92 2.91 -6.50
CA LYS A 33 15.00 2.34 -7.32
C LYS A 33 14.53 1.94 -8.71
N ASN A 34 13.30 1.45 -8.82
CA ASN A 34 12.74 0.92 -10.07
C ASN A 34 11.95 1.95 -10.88
N SER A 35 11.53 3.06 -10.26
CA SER A 35 10.62 4.00 -10.91
C SER A 35 11.14 5.43 -11.00
N GLY A 36 11.89 5.90 -9.99
CA GLY A 36 12.40 7.26 -9.92
C GLY A 36 12.20 7.88 -8.54
N LYS A 37 12.52 9.17 -8.41
CA LYS A 37 12.68 9.83 -7.09
C LYS A 37 11.62 10.86 -6.74
N LYS A 38 10.74 11.22 -7.69
CA LYS A 38 9.62 12.11 -7.44
C LYS A 38 8.40 11.30 -7.03
N VAL A 39 7.97 11.44 -5.79
CA VAL A 39 6.92 10.62 -5.19
C VAL A 39 5.69 11.45 -4.89
N TYR A 40 4.51 10.94 -5.24
CA TYR A 40 3.22 11.48 -4.81
C TYR A 40 2.53 10.50 -3.85
N ILE A 41 1.95 11.00 -2.75
CA ILE A 41 1.32 10.16 -1.73
C ILE A 41 -0.19 10.38 -1.75
N LEU A 42 -0.96 9.29 -1.83
CA LEU A 42 -2.42 9.29 -1.72
C LEU A 42 -2.82 8.43 -0.52
N ALA A 43 -3.17 9.05 0.58
CA ALA A 43 -3.37 8.35 1.85
C ALA A 43 -4.81 8.44 2.36
N ALA A 44 -5.24 7.44 3.12
CA ALA A 44 -6.51 7.51 3.83
C ALA A 44 -6.44 8.54 4.98
N ASP A 45 -7.50 9.34 5.13
CA ASP A 45 -7.57 10.42 6.13
C ASP A 45 -7.97 9.89 7.51
N TYR A 46 -7.08 9.09 8.10
CA TYR A 46 -7.15 8.66 9.50
C TYR A 46 -5.76 8.25 10.00
N ASN A 47 -5.64 7.85 11.27
CA ASN A 47 -4.36 7.58 11.92
C ASN A 47 -3.40 6.71 11.10
N TYR A 48 -3.88 5.63 10.51
CA TYR A 48 -3.03 4.74 9.69
C TYR A 48 -2.44 5.48 8.49
N GLY A 49 -3.29 6.11 7.67
CA GLY A 49 -2.81 6.78 6.46
C GLY A 49 -1.91 7.96 6.76
N GLN A 50 -2.23 8.75 7.79
CA GLN A 50 -1.42 9.89 8.22
C GLN A 50 -0.04 9.46 8.76
N ILE A 51 0.01 8.41 9.58
CA ILE A 51 1.27 7.86 10.10
C ILE A 51 2.09 7.25 8.96
N THR A 52 1.44 6.47 8.09
CA THR A 52 2.10 5.84 6.93
C THR A 52 2.69 6.89 5.99
N ALA A 53 1.95 7.98 5.70
CA ALA A 53 2.44 9.07 4.88
C ALA A 53 3.70 9.73 5.46
N ARG A 54 3.77 9.94 6.78
CA ARG A 54 4.98 10.47 7.45
C ARG A 54 6.18 9.53 7.30
N TRP A 55 5.98 8.22 7.43
CA TRP A 55 7.04 7.25 7.21
C TRP A 55 7.50 7.21 5.75
N ILE A 56 6.56 7.29 4.79
CA ILE A 56 6.90 7.39 3.38
C ILE A 56 7.74 8.65 3.12
N GLN A 57 7.31 9.81 3.61
CA GLN A 57 8.06 11.08 3.47
C GLN A 57 9.49 10.95 4.02
N LYS A 58 9.63 10.34 5.22
CA LYS A 58 10.94 10.10 5.83
C LYS A 58 11.82 9.22 4.94
N PHE A 59 11.34 8.06 4.51
CA PHE A 59 12.14 7.15 3.70
C PHE A 59 12.40 7.67 2.28
N VAL A 60 11.50 8.45 1.70
CA VAL A 60 11.75 9.15 0.43
C VAL A 60 12.94 10.11 0.60
N ALA A 61 12.95 10.93 1.64
CA ALA A 61 14.04 11.88 1.91
C ALA A 61 15.36 11.15 2.19
N GLU A 62 15.36 10.09 2.99
CA GLU A 62 16.55 9.30 3.32
C GLU A 62 17.16 8.59 2.10
N ASN A 63 16.35 8.32 1.07
CA ASN A 63 16.79 7.73 -0.19
C ASN A 63 17.04 8.77 -1.30
N GLY A 64 17.14 10.05 -0.94
CA GLY A 64 17.46 11.15 -1.85
C GLY A 64 16.36 11.42 -2.87
N GLY A 65 15.10 11.22 -2.50
CA GLY A 65 13.91 11.54 -3.29
C GLY A 65 13.21 12.81 -2.81
N GLU A 66 12.16 13.16 -3.51
CA GLU A 66 11.31 14.32 -3.24
C GLU A 66 9.84 13.90 -3.23
N VAL A 67 9.08 14.35 -2.23
CA VAL A 67 7.61 14.22 -2.21
C VAL A 67 7.02 15.46 -2.87
N VAL A 68 6.48 15.29 -4.07
CA VAL A 68 5.91 16.39 -4.88
C VAL A 68 4.44 16.69 -4.55
N GLY A 69 3.79 15.85 -3.76
CA GLY A 69 2.45 16.08 -3.25
C GLY A 69 1.99 15.00 -2.29
N THR A 70 1.05 15.37 -1.42
CA THR A 70 0.39 14.45 -0.48
C THR A 70 -1.07 14.87 -0.34
N ASP A 71 -1.99 13.96 -0.63
CA ASP A 71 -3.42 14.17 -0.43
C ASP A 71 -3.99 13.09 0.50
N PHE A 72 -4.96 13.48 1.31
CA PHE A 72 -5.67 12.61 2.24
C PHE A 72 -7.13 12.50 1.85
N PHE A 73 -7.69 11.29 1.96
CA PHE A 73 -9.04 10.98 1.50
C PHE A 73 -9.86 10.29 2.58
N PRO A 74 -11.14 10.68 2.75
CA PRO A 74 -12.11 9.91 3.52
C PRO A 74 -12.21 8.46 3.00
N LEU A 75 -12.62 7.53 3.88
CA LEU A 75 -12.66 6.10 3.56
C LEU A 75 -13.72 5.72 2.51
N ASP A 76 -14.71 6.57 2.32
CA ASP A 76 -15.87 6.39 1.44
C ASP A 76 -15.77 7.17 0.11
N VAL A 77 -14.64 7.85 -0.15
CA VAL A 77 -14.47 8.57 -1.41
C VAL A 77 -14.47 7.59 -2.59
N SER A 78 -15.21 7.95 -3.63
CA SER A 78 -15.38 7.11 -4.82
C SER A 78 -14.95 7.78 -6.13
N ASP A 79 -14.73 9.09 -6.13
CA ASP A 79 -14.29 9.86 -7.30
C ASP A 79 -12.87 10.39 -7.12
N PHE A 80 -11.98 9.98 -8.01
CA PHE A 80 -10.57 10.39 -8.05
C PHE A 80 -10.19 11.15 -9.31
N GLY A 81 -11.14 11.56 -10.14
CA GLY A 81 -10.88 12.23 -11.42
C GLY A 81 -10.02 13.48 -11.24
N SER A 82 -10.39 14.37 -10.32
CA SER A 82 -9.63 15.60 -10.02
C SER A 82 -8.24 15.28 -9.43
N THR A 83 -8.15 14.25 -8.58
CA THR A 83 -6.89 13.81 -7.99
C THR A 83 -5.94 13.28 -9.05
N ILE A 84 -6.43 12.46 -9.99
CA ILE A 84 -5.63 11.93 -11.10
C ILE A 84 -5.10 13.07 -11.97
N ALA A 85 -5.93 14.07 -12.29
CA ALA A 85 -5.51 15.25 -13.03
C ALA A 85 -4.42 16.05 -12.29
N LYS A 86 -4.55 16.19 -10.97
CA LYS A 86 -3.54 16.83 -10.12
C LYS A 86 -2.22 16.06 -10.10
N VAL A 87 -2.27 14.74 -9.98
CA VAL A 87 -1.08 13.87 -10.06
C VAL A 87 -0.43 13.96 -11.43
N GLN A 88 -1.19 13.96 -12.51
CA GLN A 88 -0.66 14.17 -13.87
C GLN A 88 0.09 15.49 -13.99
N THR A 89 -0.46 16.56 -13.41
CA THR A 89 0.19 17.89 -13.44
C THR A 89 1.48 17.92 -12.63
N ALA A 90 1.51 17.25 -11.48
CA ALA A 90 2.69 17.14 -10.63
C ALA A 90 3.80 16.26 -11.25
N ALA A 91 3.45 15.42 -12.23
CA ALA A 91 4.35 14.53 -12.96
C ALA A 91 5.35 13.77 -12.07
N PRO A 92 4.87 12.99 -11.08
CA PRO A 92 5.75 12.15 -10.27
C PRO A 92 6.23 10.93 -11.07
N ASP A 93 7.32 10.33 -10.63
CA ASP A 93 7.80 9.05 -11.14
C ASP A 93 7.03 7.88 -10.51
N LEU A 94 6.54 8.07 -9.29
CA LEU A 94 5.93 7.05 -8.46
C LEU A 94 4.78 7.63 -7.62
N VAL A 95 3.66 6.94 -7.60
CA VAL A 95 2.58 7.15 -6.61
C VAL A 95 2.65 6.05 -5.57
N ILE A 96 2.59 6.42 -4.28
CA ILE A 96 2.43 5.47 -3.19
C ILE A 96 1.06 5.72 -2.55
N ALA A 97 0.22 4.68 -2.54
CA ALA A 97 -1.20 4.78 -2.19
C ALA A 97 -1.55 3.94 -0.95
N PRO A 98 -1.33 4.45 0.28
CA PRO A 98 -1.88 3.86 1.50
C PRO A 98 -3.38 4.21 1.66
N LEU A 99 -4.17 3.87 0.64
CA LEU A 99 -5.63 3.95 0.65
C LEU A 99 -6.24 2.67 1.22
N VAL A 100 -7.45 2.73 1.75
CA VAL A 100 -8.16 1.59 2.31
C VAL A 100 -9.64 1.63 1.96
N GLY A 101 -10.34 0.49 2.13
CA GLY A 101 -11.78 0.40 1.95
C GLY A 101 -12.23 0.58 0.50
N GLY A 102 -13.42 1.17 0.31
CA GLY A 102 -14.00 1.41 -1.02
C GLY A 102 -13.20 2.37 -1.88
N ALA A 103 -12.57 3.36 -1.27
CA ALA A 103 -11.69 4.33 -1.94
C ALA A 103 -10.53 3.66 -2.68
N HIS A 104 -9.99 2.60 -2.13
CA HIS A 104 -8.89 1.82 -2.68
C HIS A 104 -9.22 1.24 -4.06
N LEU A 105 -10.33 0.50 -4.17
CA LEU A 105 -10.79 -0.08 -5.44
C LEU A 105 -11.19 0.99 -6.46
N SER A 106 -11.90 2.04 -6.00
CA SER A 106 -12.31 3.15 -6.86
C SER A 106 -11.11 3.86 -7.48
N PHE A 107 -10.05 4.07 -6.70
CA PHE A 107 -8.82 4.67 -7.20
C PHE A 107 -8.15 3.79 -8.27
N PHE A 108 -7.93 2.50 -8.02
CA PHE A 108 -7.21 1.65 -8.98
C PHE A 108 -7.93 1.52 -10.31
N ARG A 109 -9.27 1.39 -10.30
CA ARG A 109 -10.07 1.35 -11.51
C ARG A 109 -9.96 2.64 -12.31
N GLN A 110 -10.10 3.80 -11.66
CA GLN A 110 -10.00 5.09 -12.33
C GLN A 110 -8.57 5.39 -12.80
N TRP A 111 -7.56 4.97 -12.04
CA TRP A 111 -6.16 5.07 -12.44
C TRP A 111 -5.86 4.30 -13.73
N ALA A 112 -6.32 3.06 -13.81
CA ALA A 112 -6.21 2.24 -15.02
C ALA A 112 -7.00 2.82 -16.19
N ALA A 113 -8.26 3.21 -15.97
CA ALA A 113 -9.13 3.80 -16.98
C ALA A 113 -8.57 5.12 -17.56
N ALA A 114 -7.85 5.90 -16.75
CA ALA A 114 -7.17 7.12 -17.20
C ALA A 114 -5.83 6.84 -17.93
N GLY A 115 -5.45 5.58 -18.12
CA GLY A 115 -4.20 5.19 -18.77
C GLY A 115 -2.95 5.63 -18.01
N MET A 116 -3.05 5.78 -16.67
CA MET A 116 -1.96 6.24 -15.83
C MET A 116 -0.97 5.13 -15.49
N LYS A 117 -1.43 3.89 -15.50
CA LYS A 117 -0.66 2.69 -15.17
C LYS A 117 0.63 2.56 -15.99
N ASP A 118 0.59 2.93 -17.27
CA ASP A 118 1.73 2.84 -18.17
C ASP A 118 2.64 4.09 -18.14
N LYS A 119 2.24 5.10 -17.37
CA LYS A 119 2.93 6.40 -17.32
C LYS A 119 3.63 6.66 -16.00
N ILE A 120 3.02 6.25 -14.90
CA ILE A 120 3.51 6.50 -13.54
C ILE A 120 3.41 5.21 -12.75
N ALA A 121 4.50 4.80 -12.13
CA ALA A 121 4.54 3.62 -11.28
C ALA A 121 3.62 3.77 -10.06
N LEU A 122 3.04 2.68 -9.62
CA LEU A 122 2.12 2.64 -8.49
C LEU A 122 2.56 1.61 -7.46
N ALA A 123 2.61 2.03 -6.21
CA ALA A 123 2.83 1.16 -5.06
C ALA A 123 1.67 1.29 -4.06
N SER A 124 1.31 0.20 -3.42
CA SER A 124 0.26 0.14 -2.40
C SER A 124 0.75 -0.58 -1.15
N THR A 125 0.31 -0.11 0.00
CA THR A 125 0.54 -0.76 1.29
C THR A 125 -0.61 -1.67 1.71
N THR A 126 -1.69 -1.72 0.94
CA THR A 126 -2.95 -2.36 1.34
C THR A 126 -3.57 -3.27 0.26
N LEU A 127 -3.10 -3.22 -0.99
CA LEU A 127 -3.63 -4.07 -2.06
C LEU A 127 -3.43 -5.54 -1.73
N GLY A 128 -4.52 -6.32 -1.73
CA GLY A 128 -4.51 -7.75 -1.46
C GLY A 128 -4.84 -8.15 -0.02
N VAL A 129 -4.91 -7.18 0.92
CA VAL A 129 -5.31 -7.45 2.31
C VAL A 129 -6.78 -7.87 2.41
N GLY A 130 -7.65 -7.27 1.59
CA GLY A 130 -9.10 -7.44 1.60
C GLY A 130 -9.68 -8.16 0.38
N ASN A 131 -8.93 -8.97 -0.34
CA ASN A 131 -9.35 -9.65 -1.59
C ASN A 131 -9.52 -8.70 -2.80
N GLU A 132 -8.99 -7.51 -2.78
CA GLU A 132 -9.04 -6.56 -3.90
C GLU A 132 -8.49 -7.18 -5.19
N HIS A 133 -7.45 -7.98 -5.08
CA HIS A 133 -6.84 -8.73 -6.18
C HIS A 133 -7.79 -9.72 -6.87
N LYS A 134 -8.90 -10.11 -6.23
CA LYS A 134 -9.92 -11.00 -6.81
C LYS A 134 -11.00 -10.25 -7.59
N VAL A 135 -11.14 -8.95 -7.36
CA VAL A 135 -12.20 -8.12 -7.96
C VAL A 135 -11.66 -7.06 -8.93
N LEU A 136 -10.35 -6.84 -8.94
CA LEU A 136 -9.67 -6.07 -9.97
C LEU A 136 -9.37 -6.95 -11.19
N THR A 137 -9.53 -6.40 -12.38
CA THR A 137 -9.06 -7.08 -13.59
C THR A 137 -7.52 -7.03 -13.67
N PRO A 138 -6.88 -7.87 -14.49
CA PRO A 138 -5.44 -7.77 -14.73
C PRO A 138 -5.00 -6.38 -15.23
N GLU A 139 -5.83 -5.73 -16.04
CA GLU A 139 -5.59 -4.37 -16.54
C GLU A 139 -5.62 -3.34 -15.42
N GLU A 140 -6.41 -3.56 -14.38
CA GLU A 140 -6.51 -2.67 -13.23
C GLU A 140 -5.42 -2.91 -12.17
N GLY A 141 -5.04 -4.18 -11.95
CA GLY A 141 -4.21 -4.60 -10.83
C GLY A 141 -2.75 -4.92 -11.14
N ASN A 142 -2.42 -5.40 -12.37
CA ASN A 142 -1.06 -5.81 -12.68
C ASN A 142 -0.06 -4.63 -12.65
N GLY A 143 1.13 -4.89 -12.12
CA GLY A 143 2.21 -3.90 -12.04
C GLY A 143 2.18 -3.02 -10.78
N ILE A 144 1.17 -3.15 -9.93
CA ILE A 144 1.15 -2.45 -8.64
C ILE A 144 2.14 -3.15 -7.68
N MET A 145 3.10 -2.38 -7.18
CA MET A 145 4.08 -2.90 -6.21
C MET A 145 3.48 -2.95 -4.81
N CYS A 146 3.70 -4.06 -4.10
CA CYS A 146 3.27 -4.23 -2.71
C CYS A 146 4.39 -4.83 -1.87
N ALA A 147 4.39 -4.54 -0.57
CA ALA A 147 5.27 -5.17 0.40
C ALA A 147 4.46 -5.75 1.56
N TYR A 148 4.60 -7.05 1.76
CA TYR A 148 3.95 -7.79 2.83
C TYR A 148 4.95 -8.70 3.54
N ASN A 149 4.65 -9.02 4.78
CA ASN A 149 5.39 -10.00 5.58
C ASN A 149 5.07 -11.46 5.21
N TYR A 150 3.99 -11.68 4.44
CA TYR A 150 3.58 -13.01 3.96
C TYR A 150 2.77 -12.88 2.67
N SER A 151 2.97 -13.81 1.74
CA SER A 151 2.11 -14.04 0.57
C SER A 151 1.82 -15.54 0.45
N GLN A 152 0.58 -15.88 0.22
CA GLN A 152 0.14 -17.27 0.02
C GLN A 152 0.76 -17.90 -1.24
N GLU A 153 1.12 -17.09 -2.22
CA GLU A 153 1.68 -17.50 -3.51
C GLU A 153 3.20 -17.71 -3.48
N LEU A 154 3.84 -17.63 -2.30
CA LEU A 154 5.27 -17.91 -2.18
C LEU A 154 5.57 -19.36 -2.58
N GLY A 155 6.42 -19.56 -3.60
CA GLY A 155 6.80 -20.86 -4.13
C GLY A 155 7.88 -21.58 -3.32
N THR A 156 7.88 -21.47 -1.98
CA THR A 156 8.83 -22.15 -1.11
C THR A 156 8.27 -23.43 -0.50
N ALA A 157 9.13 -24.38 -0.16
CA ALA A 157 8.72 -25.63 0.48
C ALA A 157 8.07 -25.39 1.84
N GLU A 158 8.56 -24.41 2.59
CA GLU A 158 8.03 -24.00 3.89
C GLU A 158 6.60 -23.48 3.75
N ASN A 159 6.33 -22.65 2.74
CA ASN A 159 5.00 -22.14 2.48
C ASN A 159 4.04 -23.26 2.06
N ALA A 160 4.47 -24.18 1.20
CA ALA A 160 3.66 -25.34 0.80
C ALA A 160 3.27 -26.19 2.02
N ALA A 161 4.20 -26.46 2.94
CA ALA A 161 3.95 -27.17 4.17
C ALA A 161 3.00 -26.41 5.11
N PHE A 162 3.19 -25.09 5.24
CA PHE A 162 2.28 -24.23 6.02
C PHE A 162 0.86 -24.24 5.44
N MET A 163 0.69 -24.09 4.14
CA MET A 163 -0.60 -24.10 3.47
C MET A 163 -1.33 -25.42 3.61
N ALA A 164 -0.63 -26.55 3.49
CA ALA A 164 -1.21 -27.88 3.70
C ALA A 164 -1.71 -28.06 5.14
N LYS A 165 -0.93 -27.61 6.13
CA LYS A 165 -1.32 -27.65 7.55
C LYS A 165 -2.52 -26.76 7.83
N TRP A 166 -2.55 -25.54 7.28
CA TRP A 166 -3.65 -24.59 7.43
C TRP A 166 -4.97 -25.14 6.85
N ALA A 167 -4.93 -25.71 5.64
CA ALA A 167 -6.10 -26.34 5.01
C ALA A 167 -6.65 -27.47 5.87
N GLY A 168 -5.79 -28.32 6.43
CA GLY A 168 -6.20 -29.40 7.35
C GLY A 168 -6.85 -28.92 8.65
N MET A 169 -6.47 -27.73 9.15
CA MET A 169 -7.07 -27.12 10.36
C MET A 169 -8.43 -26.47 10.06
N SER A 170 -8.63 -25.91 8.88
CA SER A 170 -9.87 -25.21 8.50
C SER A 170 -11.05 -26.17 8.25
N ILE A 171 -10.79 -27.43 7.91
CA ILE A 171 -11.83 -28.45 7.64
C ILE A 171 -12.44 -28.99 8.94
N GLY A 172 -11.81 -28.74 10.10
CA GLY A 172 -12.26 -29.26 11.41
C GLY A 172 -13.32 -28.41 12.14
N HIS A 173 -13.80 -27.32 11.55
CA HIS A 173 -14.75 -26.37 12.15
C HIS A 173 -15.98 -26.10 11.26
N GLY A 174 -16.37 -27.07 10.45
CA GLY A 174 -17.63 -27.02 9.69
C GLY A 174 -18.78 -27.75 10.44
#